data_3fc12b9e4282e46a8fbfee03e4b2b043
#
_entry.id   3fc12b9e4282e46a8fbfee03e4b2b043
#
_cell.length_a   1.000
_cell.length_b   1.000
_cell.length_c   1.000
_cell.angle_alpha   90.00
_cell.angle_beta   90.00
_cell.angle_gamma   90.00
#
_symmetry.space_group_name_H-M   'P 1'
#
loop_
_entity.id
_entity.type
_entity.pdbx_description
1 polymer ?
#
loop_
_entity_poly.entity_id
_entity_poly.type
_entity_poly.pdbx_seq_one_letter_code
_entity_poly.pdbx_strand_id
1 'polypeptide(L)'
;MSTSQNSLFRFAELAMFRLIGAYRIGWLLDRSGMRRGKEKAKTAKTPETFSILLGETPLYRNIGDLAIAVAQESYLERIDLGEVKEYVENDRWDALTYYRQAIPSNAVIVLQGGGNMGDRYFGLDLKRAGVVEAFPNNRIVIMPQTSDYNGKLGEALLKYMRSVYIKHGDVHIFARERRSYELMKKQFRGVDVQLSTDIVMTYRPEFDESQIGKRHGSLVVLRKDGEKLLDGDGVKLLVVRELSQVFGNEGVRFSDTIFDRSVTLQERRNVVLNKLSEFANAEIVVTDRLHGMIFSAITGTPCVAFDNANHKVSESYNAWLKEYDFIKLATPDDFPDMLQSVLSSRGSTRYDYGSMMQRAANN
;
A
#
# COMPACT_ATOMS: atom_id res chain seq x y z
N MET A 1 -14.06 -24.75 4.99
CA MET A 1 -15.21 -24.41 4.14
C MET A 1 -14.76 -24.42 2.70
N SER A 2 -15.49 -25.10 1.80
CA SER A 2 -15.09 -25.18 0.38
C SER A 2 -15.13 -23.81 -0.30
N THR A 3 -14.31 -23.61 -1.33
CA THR A 3 -14.23 -22.35 -2.09
C THR A 3 -15.59 -21.91 -2.66
N SER A 4 -16.49 -22.84 -2.97
CA SER A 4 -17.84 -22.57 -3.46
C SER A 4 -18.80 -22.02 -2.40
N GLN A 5 -18.73 -22.50 -1.16
CA GLN A 5 -19.55 -21.98 -0.05
C GLN A 5 -19.14 -20.55 0.32
N ASN A 6 -17.84 -20.27 0.26
CA ASN A 6 -17.32 -18.93 0.52
C ASN A 6 -17.76 -17.91 -0.56
N SER A 7 -17.87 -18.35 -1.82
CA SER A 7 -18.33 -17.52 -2.93
C SER A 7 -19.83 -17.17 -2.80
N LEU A 8 -20.68 -18.14 -2.50
CA LEU A 8 -22.14 -17.93 -2.32
C LEU A 8 -22.42 -16.95 -1.17
N PHE A 9 -21.72 -17.09 -0.06
CA PHE A 9 -21.85 -16.18 1.09
C PHE A 9 -21.49 -14.74 0.71
N ARG A 10 -20.40 -14.55 -0.02
CA ARG A 10 -19.97 -13.21 -0.49
C ARG A 10 -20.95 -12.59 -1.49
N PHE A 11 -21.62 -13.37 -2.35
CA PHE A 11 -22.68 -12.85 -3.21
C PHE A 11 -23.90 -12.41 -2.42
N ALA A 12 -24.30 -13.16 -1.38
CA ALA A 12 -25.39 -12.75 -0.50
C ALA A 12 -25.04 -11.49 0.30
N GLU A 13 -23.82 -11.40 0.80
CA GLU A 13 -23.29 -10.22 1.45
C GLU A 13 -23.34 -9.01 0.51
N LEU A 14 -22.84 -9.13 -0.71
CA LEU A 14 -22.87 -8.05 -1.71
C LEU A 14 -24.32 -7.61 -2.06
N ALA A 15 -25.26 -8.56 -2.16
CA ALA A 15 -26.66 -8.22 -2.38
C ALA A 15 -27.24 -7.39 -1.22
N MET A 16 -26.91 -7.74 0.02
CA MET A 16 -27.29 -6.99 1.21
C MET A 16 -26.70 -5.56 1.19
N PHE A 17 -25.42 -5.42 0.83
CA PHE A 17 -24.78 -4.10 0.71
C PHE A 17 -25.43 -3.23 -0.39
N ARG A 18 -25.84 -3.84 -1.50
CA ARG A 18 -26.58 -3.13 -2.57
C ARG A 18 -27.95 -2.65 -2.13
N LEU A 19 -28.65 -3.42 -1.33
CA LEU A 19 -30.02 -3.10 -0.90
C LEU A 19 -30.05 -2.08 0.24
N ILE A 20 -29.16 -2.20 1.21
CA ILE A 20 -29.20 -1.42 2.45
C ILE A 20 -28.22 -0.25 2.41
N GLY A 21 -27.12 -0.36 1.64
CA GLY A 21 -25.99 0.56 1.62
C GLY A 21 -24.90 0.18 2.62
N ALA A 22 -23.65 0.38 2.24
CA ALA A 22 -22.49 -0.06 3.01
C ALA A 22 -22.38 0.65 4.35
N TYR A 23 -22.65 1.95 4.41
CA TYR A 23 -22.65 2.70 5.65
C TYR A 23 -23.71 2.20 6.64
N ARG A 24 -24.92 1.92 6.17
CA ARG A 24 -26.01 1.41 7.03
C ARG A 24 -25.75 0.00 7.54
N ILE A 25 -25.11 -0.85 6.74
CA ILE A 25 -24.69 -2.19 7.20
C ILE A 25 -23.64 -2.07 8.29
N GLY A 26 -22.68 -1.17 8.17
CA GLY A 26 -21.73 -0.88 9.24
C GLY A 26 -22.42 -0.57 10.58
N TRP A 27 -23.54 0.16 10.52
CA TRP A 27 -24.38 0.44 11.69
C TRP A 27 -24.93 -0.83 12.37
N LEU A 28 -25.23 -1.84 11.59
CA LEU A 28 -25.69 -3.14 12.12
C LEU A 28 -24.56 -3.98 12.70
N LEU A 29 -23.35 -3.87 12.10
CA LEU A 29 -22.20 -4.71 12.45
C LEU A 29 -21.39 -4.19 13.65
N ASP A 30 -21.31 -2.87 13.83
CA ASP A 30 -20.57 -2.26 14.96
C ASP A 30 -21.38 -1.16 15.66
N ARG A 31 -22.40 -1.58 16.38
CA ARG A 31 -23.25 -0.68 17.19
C ARG A 31 -22.46 0.04 18.28
N SER A 32 -21.42 -0.59 18.83
CA SER A 32 -20.60 -0.02 19.91
C SER A 32 -19.74 1.13 19.41
N GLY A 33 -19.07 0.98 18.27
CA GLY A 33 -18.30 2.05 17.61
C GLY A 33 -19.18 3.23 17.22
N MET A 34 -20.33 2.95 16.63
CA MET A 34 -21.29 4.01 16.27
C MET A 34 -21.85 4.75 17.49
N ARG A 35 -22.05 4.06 18.61
CA ARG A 35 -22.45 4.70 19.87
C ARG A 35 -21.36 5.65 20.38
N ARG A 36 -20.09 5.19 20.41
CA ARG A 36 -18.95 6.04 20.81
C ARG A 36 -18.83 7.29 19.92
N GLY A 37 -18.95 7.13 18.59
CA GLY A 37 -18.92 8.26 17.67
C GLY A 37 -20.04 9.28 17.91
N LYS A 38 -21.26 8.82 18.20
CA LYS A 38 -22.37 9.70 18.58
C LYS A 38 -22.12 10.44 19.90
N GLU A 39 -21.57 9.78 20.90
CA GLU A 39 -21.23 10.42 22.17
C GLU A 39 -20.16 11.50 21.97
N LYS A 40 -19.10 11.22 21.21
CA LYS A 40 -18.07 12.20 20.84
C LYS A 40 -18.68 13.41 20.13
N ALA A 41 -19.58 13.19 19.17
CA ALA A 41 -20.22 14.26 18.40
C ALA A 41 -21.08 15.21 19.27
N LYS A 42 -21.70 14.70 20.35
CA LYS A 42 -22.48 15.54 21.27
C LYS A 42 -21.63 16.55 22.05
N THR A 43 -20.36 16.23 22.30
CA THR A 43 -19.44 17.03 23.11
C THR A 43 -18.47 17.87 22.28
N ALA A 44 -18.39 17.61 21.00
CA ALA A 44 -17.48 18.29 20.10
C ALA A 44 -17.97 19.70 19.74
N LYS A 45 -17.01 20.61 19.57
CA LYS A 45 -17.28 21.86 18.85
C LYS A 45 -17.35 21.53 17.36
N THR A 46 -18.53 21.67 16.75
CA THR A 46 -18.75 21.35 15.33
C THR A 46 -19.13 22.61 14.54
N PRO A 47 -18.66 22.76 13.27
CA PRO A 47 -17.69 21.86 12.61
C PRO A 47 -16.27 22.04 13.16
N GLU A 48 -15.43 20.99 13.00
CA GLU A 48 -13.98 21.11 13.23
C GLU A 48 -13.30 21.94 12.12
N THR A 49 -12.05 22.34 12.34
CA THR A 49 -11.30 23.23 11.43
C THR A 49 -10.09 22.53 10.81
N PHE A 50 -10.29 21.40 10.16
CA PHE A 50 -9.22 20.72 9.45
C PHE A 50 -9.49 20.67 7.93
N SER A 51 -8.44 20.45 7.12
CA SER A 51 -8.53 20.41 5.66
C SER A 51 -8.59 19.01 5.09
N ILE A 52 -8.00 18.03 5.78
CA ILE A 52 -7.86 16.66 5.28
C ILE A 52 -8.23 15.66 6.36
N LEU A 53 -9.06 14.67 5.99
CA LEU A 53 -9.32 13.49 6.79
C LEU A 53 -8.65 12.28 6.13
N LEU A 54 -7.50 11.86 6.66
CA LEU A 54 -6.81 10.64 6.24
C LEU A 54 -7.47 9.44 6.93
N GLY A 55 -8.01 8.52 6.15
CA GLY A 55 -8.80 7.42 6.67
C GLY A 55 -8.33 6.04 6.25
N GLU A 56 -8.78 5.04 7.02
CA GLU A 56 -8.54 3.62 6.75
C GLU A 56 -7.08 3.20 6.93
N THR A 57 -6.27 3.96 7.67
CA THR A 57 -4.86 3.63 7.87
C THR A 57 -4.69 2.38 8.71
N PRO A 58 -3.77 1.48 8.35
CA PRO A 58 -3.61 0.20 9.03
C PRO A 58 -2.76 0.30 10.29
N LEU A 59 -3.04 -0.62 11.22
CA LEU A 59 -2.19 -0.92 12.38
C LEU A 59 -1.82 -2.42 12.44
N TYR A 60 -2.12 -3.18 11.38
CA TYR A 60 -1.80 -4.60 11.32
C TYR A 60 -0.35 -4.84 10.89
N ARG A 61 0.05 -6.10 10.90
CA ARG A 61 1.44 -6.60 10.88
C ARG A 61 2.23 -6.34 9.59
N ASN A 62 1.63 -5.92 8.48
CA ASN A 62 2.32 -5.70 7.20
C ASN A 62 3.03 -4.34 7.20
N ILE A 63 4.36 -4.35 7.32
CA ILE A 63 5.18 -3.12 7.36
C ILE A 63 5.08 -2.33 6.04
N GLY A 64 4.86 -2.99 4.91
CA GLY A 64 4.60 -2.31 3.64
C GLY A 64 3.37 -1.42 3.69
N ASP A 65 2.25 -1.94 4.24
CA ASP A 65 1.03 -1.16 4.38
C ASP A 65 1.15 -0.07 5.47
N LEU A 66 1.91 -0.34 6.55
CA LEU A 66 2.27 0.69 7.54
C LEU A 66 3.10 1.81 6.88
N ALA A 67 4.03 1.46 6.00
CA ALA A 67 4.85 2.44 5.28
C ALA A 67 4.01 3.29 4.32
N ILE A 68 2.98 2.73 3.69
CA ILE A 68 2.02 3.50 2.90
C ILE A 68 1.35 4.58 3.78
N ALA A 69 0.87 4.23 4.98
CA ALA A 69 0.25 5.20 5.89
C ALA A 69 1.22 6.30 6.30
N VAL A 70 2.46 5.94 6.71
CA VAL A 70 3.50 6.91 7.08
C VAL A 70 3.87 7.82 5.90
N ALA A 71 3.99 7.26 4.70
CA ALA A 71 4.31 8.03 3.50
C ALA A 71 3.17 8.98 3.11
N GLN A 72 1.91 8.55 3.23
CA GLN A 72 0.75 9.41 3.00
C GLN A 72 0.70 10.58 3.97
N GLU A 73 0.85 10.31 5.27
CA GLU A 73 0.92 11.34 6.31
C GLU A 73 2.03 12.36 5.98
N SER A 74 3.26 11.89 5.76
CA SER A 74 4.39 12.74 5.42
C SER A 74 4.20 13.51 4.10
N TYR A 75 3.55 12.90 3.10
CA TYR A 75 3.24 13.56 1.83
C TYR A 75 2.22 14.68 2.03
N LEU A 76 1.14 14.42 2.76
CA LEU A 76 0.08 15.40 3.03
C LEU A 76 0.59 16.58 3.87
N GLU A 77 1.44 16.32 4.87
CA GLU A 77 2.13 17.37 5.65
C GLU A 77 3.00 18.27 4.74
N ARG A 78 3.77 17.64 3.82
CA ARG A 78 4.70 18.38 2.93
C ARG A 78 3.99 19.24 1.89
N ILE A 79 2.83 18.85 1.38
CA ILE A 79 2.07 19.66 0.42
C ILE A 79 1.29 20.80 1.10
N ASP A 80 1.22 20.80 2.42
CA ASP A 80 0.72 21.88 3.27
C ASP A 80 -0.64 22.46 2.84
N LEU A 81 -1.60 21.56 2.62
CA LEU A 81 -2.98 21.94 2.30
C LEU A 81 -3.83 22.22 3.56
N GLY A 82 -3.19 22.29 4.71
CA GLY A 82 -3.78 22.55 6.02
C GLY A 82 -3.78 21.31 6.95
N GLU A 83 -4.45 21.43 8.10
CA GLU A 83 -4.42 20.40 9.14
C GLU A 83 -4.94 19.06 8.64
N VAL A 84 -4.22 17.99 8.96
CA VAL A 84 -4.57 16.59 8.67
C VAL A 84 -5.06 15.93 9.94
N LYS A 85 -6.28 15.39 9.92
CA LYS A 85 -6.80 14.45 10.93
C LYS A 85 -6.70 13.04 10.40
N GLU A 86 -6.47 12.08 11.27
CA GLU A 86 -6.36 10.68 10.91
C GLU A 86 -7.34 9.81 11.70
N TYR A 87 -7.87 8.75 11.05
CA TYR A 87 -8.49 7.63 11.75
C TYR A 87 -7.99 6.30 11.19
N VAL A 88 -7.83 5.33 12.09
CA VAL A 88 -7.37 3.98 11.75
C VAL A 88 -8.55 3.06 11.39
N GLU A 89 -8.31 2.02 10.62
CA GLU A 89 -9.35 1.10 10.14
C GLU A 89 -10.17 0.43 11.26
N ASN A 90 -9.55 0.20 12.41
CA ASN A 90 -10.22 -0.41 13.57
C ASN A 90 -11.26 0.50 14.21
N ASP A 91 -11.11 1.81 14.09
CA ASP A 91 -12.02 2.83 14.67
C ASP A 91 -13.00 3.38 13.63
N ARG A 92 -13.07 2.77 12.45
CA ARG A 92 -13.86 3.25 11.29
C ARG A 92 -15.27 3.71 11.68
N TRP A 93 -16.05 2.88 12.30
CA TRP A 93 -17.47 3.22 12.55
C TRP A 93 -17.65 4.29 13.61
N ASP A 94 -16.77 4.33 14.61
CA ASP A 94 -16.67 5.44 15.57
C ASP A 94 -16.35 6.74 14.81
N ALA A 95 -15.28 6.73 14.03
CA ALA A 95 -14.81 7.87 13.24
C ALA A 95 -15.86 8.35 12.21
N LEU A 96 -16.43 7.46 11.40
CA LEU A 96 -17.44 7.83 10.41
C LEU A 96 -18.68 8.45 11.05
N THR A 97 -19.12 7.91 12.20
CA THR A 97 -20.29 8.45 12.91
C THR A 97 -20.01 9.84 13.48
N TYR A 98 -18.80 10.06 14.01
CA TYR A 98 -18.36 11.34 14.51
C TYR A 98 -18.20 12.37 13.39
N TYR A 99 -17.35 12.06 12.39
CA TYR A 99 -17.00 13.00 11.33
C TYR A 99 -18.15 13.34 10.38
N ARG A 100 -19.16 12.47 10.21
CA ARG A 100 -20.38 12.88 9.47
C ARG A 100 -21.06 14.12 10.02
N GLN A 101 -20.85 14.47 11.30
CA GLN A 101 -21.41 15.64 11.96
C GLN A 101 -20.39 16.76 12.14
N ALA A 102 -19.09 16.40 12.25
CA ALA A 102 -18.01 17.30 12.62
C ALA A 102 -17.14 17.75 11.42
N ILE A 103 -17.19 17.05 10.29
CA ILE A 103 -16.30 17.33 9.16
C ILE A 103 -16.60 18.69 8.51
N PRO A 104 -15.57 19.52 8.22
CA PRO A 104 -15.75 20.71 7.42
C PRO A 104 -16.25 20.37 6.00
N SER A 105 -17.16 21.18 5.45
CA SER A 105 -17.75 20.94 4.13
C SER A 105 -16.75 20.95 2.98
N ASN A 106 -15.63 21.63 3.15
CA ASN A 106 -14.53 21.74 2.19
C ASN A 106 -13.36 20.76 2.47
N ALA A 107 -13.43 19.95 3.53
CA ALA A 107 -12.40 18.98 3.81
C ALA A 107 -12.36 17.88 2.75
N VAL A 108 -11.15 17.44 2.38
CA VAL A 108 -10.90 16.32 1.47
C VAL A 108 -10.69 15.05 2.29
N ILE A 109 -11.36 13.98 1.89
CA ILE A 109 -11.16 12.65 2.48
C ILE A 109 -10.16 11.88 1.65
N VAL A 110 -9.06 11.49 2.26
CA VAL A 110 -7.99 10.73 1.64
C VAL A 110 -8.00 9.31 2.19
N LEU A 111 -8.18 8.31 1.32
CA LEU A 111 -8.24 6.91 1.71
C LEU A 111 -6.94 6.19 1.41
N GLN A 112 -6.58 5.29 2.31
CA GLN A 112 -5.37 4.45 2.26
C GLN A 112 -5.15 3.84 0.87
N GLY A 113 -3.92 3.98 0.35
CA GLY A 113 -3.42 3.32 -0.86
C GLY A 113 -3.07 1.85 -0.64
N GLY A 114 -2.46 1.22 -1.65
CA GLY A 114 -1.93 -0.13 -1.52
C GLY A 114 -2.41 -1.13 -2.57
N GLY A 115 -2.49 -2.39 -2.21
CA GLY A 115 -2.86 -3.48 -3.12
C GLY A 115 -4.15 -4.19 -2.74
N ASN A 116 -5.12 -3.45 -2.23
CA ASN A 116 -6.32 -4.02 -1.63
C ASN A 116 -7.64 -3.66 -2.33
N MET A 117 -7.59 -3.15 -3.56
CA MET A 117 -8.77 -2.87 -4.38
C MET A 117 -9.10 -4.09 -5.25
N GLY A 118 -10.12 -4.88 -4.85
CA GLY A 118 -10.52 -6.09 -5.56
C GLY A 118 -11.12 -7.18 -4.70
N ASP A 119 -11.50 -8.29 -5.35
CA ASP A 119 -12.22 -9.39 -4.71
C ASP A 119 -11.37 -10.22 -3.74
N ARG A 120 -10.04 -10.19 -3.85
CA ARG A 120 -9.15 -10.79 -2.85
C ARG A 120 -9.36 -10.16 -1.47
N TYR A 121 -9.57 -8.85 -1.44
CA TYR A 121 -9.82 -8.05 -0.24
C TYR A 121 -11.26 -7.52 -0.20
N PHE A 122 -12.20 -8.37 -0.58
CA PHE A 122 -13.63 -8.08 -0.75
C PHE A 122 -14.23 -7.22 0.37
N GLY A 123 -13.95 -7.56 1.63
CA GLY A 123 -14.46 -6.81 2.79
C GLY A 123 -13.88 -5.39 2.90
N LEU A 124 -12.64 -5.15 2.44
CA LEU A 124 -12.04 -3.81 2.47
C LEU A 124 -12.69 -2.89 1.43
N ASP A 125 -13.02 -3.40 0.24
CA ASP A 125 -13.76 -2.63 -0.75
C ASP A 125 -15.18 -2.26 -0.25
N LEU A 126 -15.90 -3.18 0.36
CA LEU A 126 -17.21 -2.87 0.96
C LEU A 126 -17.11 -1.81 2.06
N LYS A 127 -16.06 -1.87 2.89
CA LYS A 127 -15.79 -0.85 3.90
C LYS A 127 -15.47 0.51 3.26
N ARG A 128 -14.70 0.53 2.17
CA ARG A 128 -14.41 1.75 1.38
C ARG A 128 -15.69 2.35 0.80
N ALA A 129 -16.61 1.53 0.29
CA ALA A 129 -17.92 1.99 -0.13
C ALA A 129 -18.68 2.69 1.01
N GLY A 130 -18.60 2.13 2.24
CA GLY A 130 -19.21 2.74 3.43
C GLY A 130 -18.64 4.11 3.76
N VAL A 131 -17.34 4.33 3.56
CA VAL A 131 -16.73 5.66 3.72
C VAL A 131 -17.27 6.63 2.67
N VAL A 132 -17.28 6.23 1.41
CA VAL A 132 -17.81 7.07 0.32
C VAL A 132 -19.27 7.46 0.56
N GLU A 133 -20.10 6.52 1.01
CA GLU A 133 -21.51 6.79 1.35
C GLU A 133 -21.67 7.66 2.61
N ALA A 134 -20.70 7.64 3.53
CA ALA A 134 -20.76 8.45 4.74
C ALA A 134 -20.58 9.94 4.47
N PHE A 135 -19.85 10.32 3.42
CA PHE A 135 -19.44 11.68 3.12
C PHE A 135 -19.86 12.12 1.72
N PRO A 136 -21.16 12.26 1.45
CA PRO A 136 -21.69 12.46 0.10
C PRO A 136 -21.33 13.81 -0.53
N ASN A 137 -20.84 14.77 0.24
CA ASN A 137 -20.56 16.15 -0.22
C ASN A 137 -19.06 16.50 -0.16
N ASN A 138 -18.21 15.63 0.36
CA ASN A 138 -16.78 15.86 0.46
C ASN A 138 -16.04 15.15 -0.67
N ARG A 139 -15.03 15.80 -1.24
CA ARG A 139 -14.13 15.12 -2.21
C ARG A 139 -13.46 13.91 -1.60
N ILE A 140 -13.47 12.80 -2.33
CA ILE A 140 -12.81 11.55 -1.94
C ILE A 140 -11.62 11.30 -2.86
N VAL A 141 -10.45 11.13 -2.27
CA VAL A 141 -9.21 10.75 -2.97
C VAL A 141 -8.79 9.37 -2.49
N ILE A 142 -8.76 8.40 -3.38
CA ILE A 142 -8.24 7.06 -3.10
C ILE A 142 -6.79 7.03 -3.54
N MET A 143 -5.88 6.93 -2.59
CA MET A 143 -4.44 6.95 -2.81
C MET A 143 -3.99 5.73 -3.66
N PRO A 144 -2.79 5.75 -4.25
CA PRO A 144 -2.39 4.81 -5.30
C PRO A 144 -2.63 3.35 -4.97
N GLN A 145 -3.42 2.68 -5.82
CA GLN A 145 -3.91 1.31 -5.65
C GLN A 145 -3.47 0.39 -6.80
N THR A 146 -3.38 -0.92 -6.51
CA THR A 146 -3.44 -1.98 -7.52
C THR A 146 -4.87 -2.49 -7.63
N SER A 147 -5.38 -2.66 -8.87
CA SER A 147 -6.71 -3.21 -9.14
C SER A 147 -6.64 -4.70 -9.43
N ASP A 148 -7.45 -5.52 -8.72
CA ASP A 148 -7.47 -6.98 -8.84
C ASP A 148 -8.88 -7.55 -8.66
N TYR A 149 -9.77 -7.29 -9.65
CA TYR A 149 -11.14 -7.81 -9.70
C TYR A 149 -11.24 -9.00 -10.65
N ASN A 150 -11.38 -10.22 -10.13
CA ASN A 150 -11.35 -11.44 -10.93
C ASN A 150 -12.63 -12.26 -10.82
N GLY A 151 -12.98 -12.91 -11.93
CA GLY A 151 -14.14 -13.80 -12.01
C GLY A 151 -15.47 -13.13 -11.69
N LYS A 152 -16.53 -13.94 -11.60
CA LYS A 152 -17.91 -13.44 -11.40
C LYS A 152 -18.10 -12.60 -10.14
N LEU A 153 -17.42 -12.96 -9.05
CA LEU A 153 -17.50 -12.19 -7.80
C LEU A 153 -16.81 -10.84 -7.92
N GLY A 154 -15.60 -10.80 -8.51
CA GLY A 154 -14.87 -9.57 -8.77
C GLY A 154 -15.65 -8.63 -9.69
N GLU A 155 -16.23 -9.14 -10.78
CA GLU A 155 -17.09 -8.35 -11.67
C GLU A 155 -18.33 -7.77 -10.95
N ALA A 156 -18.97 -8.58 -10.09
CA ALA A 156 -20.13 -8.14 -9.32
C ALA A 156 -19.76 -7.06 -8.29
N LEU A 157 -18.62 -7.24 -7.58
CA LEU A 157 -18.08 -6.25 -6.64
C LEU A 157 -17.71 -4.96 -7.37
N LEU A 158 -16.96 -5.04 -8.47
CA LEU A 158 -16.58 -3.90 -9.29
C LEU A 158 -17.80 -3.08 -9.76
N LYS A 159 -18.85 -3.76 -10.23
CA LYS A 159 -20.10 -3.10 -10.64
C LYS A 159 -20.74 -2.34 -9.47
N TYR A 160 -20.70 -2.89 -8.27
CA TYR A 160 -21.18 -2.22 -7.06
C TYR A 160 -20.32 -1.01 -6.72
N MET A 161 -19.00 -1.18 -6.60
CA MET A 161 -18.06 -0.10 -6.26
C MET A 161 -18.17 1.06 -7.25
N ARG A 162 -18.18 0.75 -8.56
CA ARG A 162 -18.39 1.76 -9.60
C ARG A 162 -19.70 2.52 -9.43
N SER A 163 -20.80 1.84 -9.09
CA SER A 163 -22.10 2.51 -8.88
C SER A 163 -22.07 3.47 -7.68
N VAL A 164 -21.36 3.11 -6.60
CA VAL A 164 -21.17 3.97 -5.42
C VAL A 164 -20.36 5.21 -5.80
N TYR A 165 -19.26 5.05 -6.53
CA TYR A 165 -18.38 6.16 -6.91
C TYR A 165 -19.03 7.12 -7.91
N ILE A 166 -19.74 6.60 -8.91
CA ILE A 166 -20.51 7.43 -9.86
C ILE A 166 -21.63 8.20 -9.15
N LYS A 167 -22.35 7.55 -8.24
CA LYS A 167 -23.41 8.20 -7.46
C LYS A 167 -22.89 9.33 -6.59
N HIS A 168 -21.68 9.17 -6.04
CA HIS A 168 -21.03 10.20 -5.25
C HIS A 168 -20.63 11.42 -6.09
N GLY A 169 -20.06 11.21 -7.27
CA GLY A 169 -19.76 12.25 -8.27
C GLY A 169 -18.41 12.98 -8.09
N ASP A 170 -17.75 12.91 -6.93
CA ASP A 170 -16.44 13.54 -6.67
C ASP A 170 -15.48 12.54 -6.00
N VAL A 171 -15.23 11.40 -6.67
CA VAL A 171 -14.25 10.37 -6.28
C VAL A 171 -13.13 10.34 -7.29
N HIS A 172 -11.90 10.44 -6.80
CA HIS A 172 -10.66 10.39 -7.58
C HIS A 172 -9.86 9.16 -7.17
N ILE A 173 -9.44 8.34 -8.13
CA ILE A 173 -8.69 7.11 -7.89
C ILE A 173 -7.29 7.25 -8.50
N PHE A 174 -6.25 6.94 -7.73
CA PHE A 174 -4.91 6.82 -8.25
C PHE A 174 -4.53 5.34 -8.41
N ALA A 175 -3.97 4.99 -9.56
CA ALA A 175 -3.34 3.69 -9.81
C ALA A 175 -1.83 3.81 -9.60
N ARG A 176 -1.18 2.80 -9.00
CA ARG A 176 0.25 2.89 -8.68
C ARG A 176 1.17 2.26 -9.74
N GLU A 177 0.62 1.56 -10.73
CA GLU A 177 1.33 1.00 -11.88
C GLU A 177 0.46 1.06 -13.14
N ARG A 178 1.10 1.01 -14.31
CA ARG A 178 0.44 1.21 -15.61
C ARG A 178 -0.67 0.20 -15.88
N ARG A 179 -0.44 -1.07 -15.54
CA ARG A 179 -1.46 -2.12 -15.70
C ARG A 179 -2.75 -1.81 -14.94
N SER A 180 -2.66 -1.43 -13.65
CA SER A 180 -3.84 -1.05 -12.87
C SER A 180 -4.49 0.21 -13.40
N TYR A 181 -3.71 1.18 -13.87
CA TYR A 181 -4.25 2.38 -14.49
C TYR A 181 -5.13 2.05 -15.72
N GLU A 182 -4.62 1.24 -16.65
CA GLU A 182 -5.36 0.85 -17.85
C GLU A 182 -6.61 0.01 -17.51
N LEU A 183 -6.51 -0.86 -16.50
CA LEU A 183 -7.65 -1.63 -16.01
C LEU A 183 -8.69 -0.70 -15.35
N MET A 184 -8.28 0.17 -14.43
CA MET A 184 -9.19 1.06 -13.71
C MET A 184 -9.90 2.03 -14.64
N LYS A 185 -9.23 2.56 -15.68
CA LYS A 185 -9.87 3.40 -16.70
C LYS A 185 -11.04 2.69 -17.42
N LYS A 186 -10.88 1.39 -17.66
CA LYS A 186 -11.94 0.56 -18.25
C LYS A 186 -13.02 0.17 -17.25
N GLN A 187 -12.62 -0.17 -16.04
CA GLN A 187 -13.46 -0.69 -14.96
C GLN A 187 -14.32 0.42 -14.33
N PHE A 188 -13.75 1.58 -14.06
CA PHE A 188 -14.39 2.71 -13.38
C PHE A 188 -14.76 3.84 -14.36
N ARG A 189 -15.33 3.50 -15.53
CA ARG A 189 -15.79 4.52 -16.49
C ARG A 189 -16.75 5.52 -15.82
N GLY A 190 -16.44 6.80 -15.95
CA GLY A 190 -17.20 7.89 -15.33
C GLY A 190 -16.66 8.32 -13.96
N VAL A 191 -15.58 7.72 -13.50
CA VAL A 191 -14.81 8.13 -12.32
C VAL A 191 -13.45 8.67 -12.79
N ASP A 192 -12.91 9.69 -12.14
CA ASP A 192 -11.55 10.18 -12.44
C ASP A 192 -10.51 9.17 -11.97
N VAL A 193 -9.69 8.69 -12.92
CA VAL A 193 -8.60 7.74 -12.66
C VAL A 193 -7.31 8.32 -13.19
N GLN A 194 -6.30 8.39 -12.34
CA GLN A 194 -4.98 8.94 -12.63
C GLN A 194 -3.87 7.93 -12.33
N LEU A 195 -2.76 8.01 -13.08
CA LEU A 195 -1.56 7.23 -12.81
C LEU A 195 -0.68 7.98 -11.83
N SER A 196 -0.17 7.27 -10.83
CA SER A 196 0.85 7.76 -9.90
C SER A 196 1.81 6.64 -9.55
N THR A 197 2.77 6.89 -8.67
CA THR A 197 3.63 5.86 -8.11
C THR A 197 2.99 5.26 -6.85
N ASP A 198 3.54 4.15 -6.35
CA ASP A 198 3.29 3.79 -4.94
C ASP A 198 3.72 4.97 -4.05
N ILE A 199 2.87 5.38 -3.12
CA ILE A 199 3.11 6.58 -2.30
C ILE A 199 4.38 6.47 -1.46
N VAL A 200 4.82 5.26 -1.11
CA VAL A 200 6.08 5.03 -0.38
C VAL A 200 7.28 5.54 -1.16
N MET A 201 7.23 5.59 -2.50
CA MET A 201 8.28 6.15 -3.34
C MET A 201 8.48 7.67 -3.12
N THR A 202 7.50 8.37 -2.54
CA THR A 202 7.62 9.79 -2.18
C THR A 202 8.25 10.01 -0.82
N TYR A 203 8.38 8.96 -0.02
CA TYR A 203 8.85 9.05 1.36
C TYR A 203 10.37 9.28 1.40
N ARG A 204 10.78 10.20 2.25
CA ARG A 204 12.19 10.51 2.53
C ARG A 204 12.44 10.15 3.99
N PRO A 205 12.96 8.95 4.28
CA PRO A 205 13.22 8.56 5.65
C PRO A 205 14.32 9.43 6.26
N GLU A 206 14.04 9.99 7.41
CA GLU A 206 15.01 10.69 8.25
C GLU A 206 15.49 9.71 9.31
N PHE A 207 16.74 9.32 9.24
CA PHE A 207 17.34 8.40 10.18
C PHE A 207 18.16 9.15 11.22
N ASP A 208 18.07 8.72 12.48
CA ASP A 208 19.01 9.12 13.49
C ASP A 208 20.40 8.56 13.15
N GLU A 209 21.48 9.26 13.55
CA GLU A 209 22.86 8.82 13.30
C GLU A 209 23.15 7.41 13.84
N SER A 210 22.48 7.01 14.93
CA SER A 210 22.57 5.67 15.51
C SER A 210 21.89 4.57 14.67
N GLN A 211 20.98 4.93 13.75
CA GLN A 211 20.24 3.99 12.92
C GLN A 211 20.96 3.61 11.63
N ILE A 212 21.90 4.43 11.17
CA ILE A 212 22.65 4.21 9.93
C ILE A 212 24.12 3.97 10.26
N GLY A 213 24.58 2.74 10.04
CA GLY A 213 25.96 2.34 10.12
C GLY A 213 26.62 2.16 8.75
N LYS A 214 27.83 1.61 8.76
CA LYS A 214 28.45 1.13 7.54
C LYS A 214 27.64 -0.06 7.00
N ARG A 215 27.27 -0.02 5.72
CA ARG A 215 26.60 -1.13 5.06
C ARG A 215 27.42 -2.41 5.18
N HIS A 216 26.76 -3.54 5.45
CA HIS A 216 27.41 -4.83 5.59
C HIS A 216 26.51 -5.97 5.15
N GLY A 217 27.06 -6.93 4.45
CA GLY A 217 26.41 -8.17 4.04
C GLY A 217 25.14 -7.97 3.19
N SER A 218 24.43 -9.04 3.03
CA SER A 218 23.18 -9.08 2.25
C SER A 218 21.95 -9.24 3.14
N LEU A 219 20.79 -8.76 2.65
CA LEU A 219 19.49 -8.89 3.28
C LEU A 219 18.53 -9.62 2.33
N VAL A 220 18.06 -10.79 2.73
CA VAL A 220 17.14 -11.63 1.95
C VAL A 220 15.72 -11.50 2.51
N VAL A 221 14.80 -10.98 1.69
CA VAL A 221 13.40 -10.68 2.08
C VAL A 221 12.45 -11.39 1.11
N LEU A 222 12.35 -12.70 1.24
CA LEU A 222 11.51 -13.55 0.39
C LEU A 222 10.20 -13.95 1.07
N ARG A 223 9.14 -14.05 0.28
CA ARG A 223 7.78 -14.41 0.71
C ARG A 223 7.69 -15.85 1.18
N LYS A 224 6.84 -16.06 2.17
CA LYS A 224 6.45 -17.41 2.65
C LYS A 224 4.96 -17.69 2.41
N ASP A 225 4.24 -16.73 1.82
CA ASP A 225 2.79 -16.80 1.62
C ASP A 225 2.41 -17.22 0.18
N GLY A 226 1.11 -17.36 -0.09
CA GLY A 226 0.58 -17.83 -1.36
C GLY A 226 0.72 -16.86 -2.56
N GLU A 227 1.36 -15.69 -2.39
CA GLU A 227 1.68 -14.79 -3.51
C GLU A 227 3.07 -15.04 -4.09
N LYS A 228 3.84 -16.03 -3.61
CA LYS A 228 5.11 -16.41 -4.22
C LYS A 228 4.87 -17.03 -5.59
N LEU A 229 5.63 -16.58 -6.59
CA LEU A 229 5.60 -17.12 -7.95
C LEU A 229 6.54 -18.32 -8.12
N LEU A 230 7.67 -18.28 -7.43
CA LEU A 230 8.76 -19.22 -7.61
C LEU A 230 8.68 -20.37 -6.61
N ASP A 231 9.21 -21.54 -6.99
CA ASP A 231 9.43 -22.63 -6.04
C ASP A 231 10.38 -22.17 -4.93
N GLY A 232 9.78 -21.95 -3.75
CA GLY A 232 10.41 -21.17 -2.69
C GLY A 232 11.71 -21.76 -2.15
N ASP A 233 11.89 -23.08 -2.18
CA ASP A 233 13.08 -23.71 -1.62
C ASP A 233 14.23 -23.70 -2.63
N GLY A 234 13.99 -23.94 -3.91
CA GLY A 234 15.01 -23.87 -4.96
C GLY A 234 15.58 -22.48 -5.14
N VAL A 235 14.74 -21.45 -5.21
CA VAL A 235 15.18 -20.06 -5.32
C VAL A 235 15.91 -19.59 -4.08
N LYS A 236 15.43 -19.94 -2.89
CA LYS A 236 16.12 -19.61 -1.64
C LYS A 236 17.52 -20.22 -1.59
N LEU A 237 17.67 -21.48 -1.99
CA LEU A 237 18.99 -22.15 -2.05
C LEU A 237 19.92 -21.46 -3.05
N LEU A 238 19.43 -21.12 -4.24
CA LEU A 238 20.17 -20.35 -5.24
C LEU A 238 20.65 -19.03 -4.66
N VAL A 239 19.75 -18.22 -4.09
CA VAL A 239 20.05 -16.91 -3.51
C VAL A 239 21.11 -17.03 -2.41
N VAL A 240 20.94 -17.98 -1.49
CA VAL A 240 21.91 -18.20 -0.40
C VAL A 240 23.28 -18.60 -0.95
N ARG A 241 23.32 -19.51 -1.92
CA ARG A 241 24.59 -19.95 -2.54
C ARG A 241 25.37 -18.78 -3.14
N GLU A 242 24.71 -17.99 -4.00
CA GLU A 242 25.35 -16.87 -4.69
C GLU A 242 25.79 -15.76 -3.71
N LEU A 243 24.94 -15.42 -2.74
CA LEU A 243 25.28 -14.41 -1.73
C LEU A 243 26.39 -14.88 -0.81
N SER A 244 26.44 -16.16 -0.43
CA SER A 244 27.50 -16.72 0.43
C SER A 244 28.86 -16.71 -0.25
N GLN A 245 28.92 -16.82 -1.57
CA GLN A 245 30.18 -16.66 -2.31
C GLN A 245 30.75 -15.25 -2.21
N VAL A 246 29.88 -14.23 -2.11
CA VAL A 246 30.27 -12.81 -2.06
C VAL A 246 30.53 -12.34 -0.63
N PHE A 247 29.68 -12.73 0.31
CA PHE A 247 29.64 -12.17 1.68
C PHE A 247 30.03 -13.18 2.78
N GLY A 248 30.27 -14.44 2.43
CA GLY A 248 30.37 -15.54 3.40
C GLY A 248 29.00 -15.89 3.99
N ASN A 249 28.89 -17.05 4.63
CA ASN A 249 27.62 -17.53 5.20
C ASN A 249 27.07 -16.58 6.28
N GLU A 250 27.93 -16.00 7.10
CA GLU A 250 27.55 -15.06 8.16
C GLU A 250 27.09 -13.71 7.63
N GLY A 251 27.46 -13.36 6.39
CA GLY A 251 27.05 -12.15 5.71
C GLY A 251 25.66 -12.21 5.08
N VAL A 252 24.97 -13.38 5.12
CA VAL A 252 23.62 -13.55 4.55
C VAL A 252 22.58 -13.50 5.67
N ARG A 253 21.85 -12.40 5.76
CA ARG A 253 20.80 -12.18 6.75
C ARG A 253 19.41 -12.33 6.14
N PHE A 254 18.48 -12.86 6.91
CA PHE A 254 17.08 -13.00 6.51
C PHE A 254 16.18 -12.04 7.26
N SER A 255 15.21 -11.47 6.55
CA SER A 255 14.20 -10.60 7.14
C SER A 255 12.83 -10.82 6.49
N ASP A 256 11.82 -10.15 7.01
CA ASP A 256 10.47 -10.12 6.45
C ASP A 256 9.87 -8.70 6.58
N THR A 257 8.90 -8.39 5.75
CA THR A 257 8.07 -7.17 5.87
C THR A 257 6.81 -7.41 6.71
N ILE A 258 6.70 -8.58 7.35
CA ILE A 258 5.63 -8.89 8.31
C ILE A 258 6.21 -8.74 9.72
N PHE A 259 5.60 -7.85 10.50
CA PHE A 259 5.95 -7.66 11.91
C PHE A 259 5.32 -8.78 12.76
N ASP A 260 5.80 -9.01 13.95
CA ASP A 260 5.34 -10.09 14.83
C ASP A 260 3.95 -9.83 15.44
N ARG A 261 3.57 -8.56 15.59
CA ARG A 261 2.29 -8.12 16.16
C ARG A 261 1.69 -6.92 15.42
N SER A 262 0.45 -6.59 15.71
CA SER A 262 -0.11 -5.29 15.37
C SER A 262 0.58 -4.18 16.16
N VAL A 263 0.64 -2.98 15.58
CA VAL A 263 1.29 -1.81 16.16
C VAL A 263 0.26 -0.82 16.70
N THR A 264 0.69 0.07 17.58
CA THR A 264 -0.09 1.26 17.94
C THR A 264 0.17 2.39 16.93
N LEU A 265 -0.70 3.39 16.91
CA LEU A 265 -0.53 4.57 16.05
C LEU A 265 0.80 5.30 16.35
N GLN A 266 1.15 5.40 17.63
CA GLN A 266 2.39 6.04 18.09
C GLN A 266 3.65 5.28 17.69
N GLU A 267 3.59 3.94 17.62
CA GLU A 267 4.72 3.09 17.24
C GLU A 267 4.93 3.01 15.73
N ARG A 268 3.88 3.23 14.92
CA ARG A 268 3.85 2.95 13.48
C ARG A 268 5.05 3.53 12.73
N ARG A 269 5.34 4.83 12.91
CA ARG A 269 6.47 5.51 12.26
C ARG A 269 7.81 4.88 12.63
N ASN A 270 8.04 4.60 13.91
CA ASN A 270 9.27 3.99 14.39
C ASN A 270 9.46 2.56 13.86
N VAL A 271 8.39 1.75 13.80
CA VAL A 271 8.45 0.40 13.21
C VAL A 271 8.85 0.46 11.73
N VAL A 272 8.30 1.41 10.98
CA VAL A 272 8.66 1.63 9.57
C VAL A 272 10.11 2.11 9.44
N LEU A 273 10.55 3.11 10.23
CA LEU A 273 11.92 3.61 10.20
C LEU A 273 12.94 2.54 10.57
N ASN A 274 12.68 1.73 11.59
CA ASN A 274 13.55 0.61 11.97
C ASN A 274 13.69 -0.41 10.82
N LYS A 275 12.59 -0.71 10.11
CA LYS A 275 12.67 -1.58 8.94
C LYS A 275 13.47 -0.94 7.81
N LEU A 276 13.26 0.33 7.53
CA LEU A 276 14.02 1.05 6.50
C LEU A 276 15.51 1.16 6.85
N SER A 277 15.87 1.32 8.14
CA SER A 277 17.28 1.31 8.57
C SER A 277 17.94 -0.06 8.36
N GLU A 278 17.20 -1.15 8.55
CA GLU A 278 17.69 -2.51 8.24
C GLU A 278 18.07 -2.64 6.75
N PHE A 279 17.24 -2.07 5.85
CA PHE A 279 17.53 -2.01 4.41
C PHE A 279 18.72 -1.10 4.12
N ALA A 280 18.74 0.10 4.70
CA ALA A 280 19.81 1.09 4.50
C ALA A 280 21.18 0.58 4.93
N ASN A 281 21.23 -0.32 5.93
CA ASN A 281 22.45 -0.92 6.46
C ASN A 281 22.91 -2.19 5.71
N ALA A 282 22.16 -2.66 4.70
CA ALA A 282 22.58 -3.77 3.85
C ALA A 282 23.41 -3.26 2.66
N GLU A 283 24.41 -4.06 2.24
CA GLU A 283 25.13 -3.79 0.99
C GLU A 283 24.31 -4.15 -0.23
N ILE A 284 23.43 -5.15 -0.10
CA ILE A 284 22.50 -5.57 -1.13
C ILE A 284 21.25 -6.20 -0.51
N VAL A 285 20.12 -6.02 -1.19
CA VAL A 285 18.85 -6.67 -0.86
C VAL A 285 18.46 -7.62 -1.97
N VAL A 286 17.97 -8.82 -1.61
CA VAL A 286 17.30 -9.73 -2.54
C VAL A 286 15.87 -9.97 -2.07
N THR A 287 14.87 -9.70 -2.93
CA THR A 287 13.47 -9.71 -2.51
C THR A 287 12.51 -10.13 -3.65
N ASP A 288 11.36 -10.71 -3.28
CA ASP A 288 10.19 -10.90 -4.14
C ASP A 288 8.98 -10.10 -3.64
N ARG A 289 9.23 -9.15 -2.70
CA ARG A 289 8.20 -8.27 -2.16
C ARG A 289 8.28 -6.89 -2.80
N LEU A 290 7.14 -6.38 -3.26
CA LEU A 290 7.05 -5.03 -3.82
C LEU A 290 7.67 -3.98 -2.89
N HIS A 291 7.25 -3.96 -1.61
CA HIS A 291 7.80 -2.99 -0.66
C HIS A 291 9.26 -3.28 -0.29
N GLY A 292 9.75 -4.52 -0.45
CA GLY A 292 11.19 -4.82 -0.34
C GLY A 292 11.99 -4.07 -1.42
N MET A 293 11.53 -4.10 -2.67
CA MET A 293 12.13 -3.35 -3.77
C MET A 293 12.02 -1.82 -3.57
N ILE A 294 10.84 -1.34 -3.15
CA ILE A 294 10.61 0.10 -2.92
C ILE A 294 11.47 0.60 -1.74
N PHE A 295 11.57 -0.14 -0.64
CA PHE A 295 12.43 0.20 0.50
C PHE A 295 13.89 0.29 0.08
N SER A 296 14.35 -0.65 -0.74
CA SER A 296 15.70 -0.59 -1.31
C SER A 296 15.89 0.67 -2.16
N ALA A 297 14.91 1.04 -2.98
CA ALA A 297 14.97 2.24 -3.80
C ALA A 297 15.12 3.50 -2.94
N ILE A 298 14.21 3.74 -1.98
CA ILE A 298 14.19 4.97 -1.19
C ILE A 298 15.34 5.08 -0.17
N THR A 299 15.97 3.96 0.18
CA THR A 299 17.19 3.93 1.02
C THR A 299 18.48 3.94 0.21
N GLY A 300 18.37 3.91 -1.14
CA GLY A 300 19.52 3.85 -2.04
C GLY A 300 20.32 2.56 -1.89
N THR A 301 19.68 1.47 -1.52
CA THR A 301 20.31 0.17 -1.31
C THR A 301 20.26 -0.67 -2.58
N PRO A 302 21.38 -1.20 -3.08
CA PRO A 302 21.40 -2.12 -4.21
C PRO A 302 20.40 -3.27 -4.04
N CYS A 303 19.62 -3.61 -5.09
CA CYS A 303 18.55 -4.59 -4.99
C CYS A 303 18.42 -5.46 -6.23
N VAL A 304 18.31 -6.78 -6.03
CA VAL A 304 17.82 -7.71 -7.04
C VAL A 304 16.43 -8.19 -6.60
N ALA A 305 15.43 -7.90 -7.43
CA ALA A 305 14.05 -8.27 -7.16
C ALA A 305 13.61 -9.44 -8.07
N PHE A 306 12.84 -10.37 -7.51
CA PHE A 306 12.09 -11.36 -8.27
C PHE A 306 10.63 -10.93 -8.39
N ASP A 307 9.98 -11.36 -9.47
CA ASP A 307 8.55 -11.11 -9.60
C ASP A 307 7.72 -12.01 -8.67
N ASN A 308 6.46 -11.63 -8.48
CA ASN A 308 5.50 -12.37 -7.67
C ASN A 308 4.25 -12.77 -8.49
N ALA A 309 3.40 -13.63 -7.94
CA ALA A 309 2.27 -14.25 -8.65
C ALA A 309 1.26 -13.25 -9.25
N ASN A 310 1.17 -12.04 -8.74
CA ASN A 310 0.29 -10.99 -9.27
C ASN A 310 1.04 -9.89 -10.05
N HIS A 311 2.31 -10.10 -10.35
CA HIS A 311 3.16 -9.23 -11.15
C HIS A 311 3.34 -7.80 -10.64
N LYS A 312 3.06 -7.52 -9.36
CA LYS A 312 3.19 -6.17 -8.79
C LYS A 312 4.63 -5.68 -8.78
N VAL A 313 5.60 -6.60 -8.63
CA VAL A 313 7.03 -6.25 -8.58
C VAL A 313 7.50 -5.86 -9.97
N SER A 314 7.28 -6.71 -10.97
CA SER A 314 7.68 -6.44 -12.36
C SER A 314 6.98 -5.21 -12.94
N GLU A 315 5.67 -5.04 -12.69
CA GLU A 315 4.91 -3.89 -13.16
C GLU A 315 5.43 -2.57 -12.54
N SER A 316 5.68 -2.55 -11.22
CA SER A 316 6.24 -1.37 -10.56
C SER A 316 7.69 -1.10 -10.97
N TYR A 317 8.50 -2.14 -11.15
CA TYR A 317 9.87 -2.02 -11.66
C TYR A 317 9.87 -1.39 -13.05
N ASN A 318 9.09 -1.95 -13.98
CA ASN A 318 9.03 -1.48 -15.36
C ASN A 318 8.49 -0.06 -15.50
N ALA A 319 7.50 0.30 -14.64
CA ALA A 319 6.91 1.63 -14.66
C ALA A 319 7.84 2.71 -14.08
N TRP A 320 8.61 2.40 -13.04
CA TRP A 320 9.23 3.42 -12.22
C TRP A 320 10.72 3.24 -11.93
N LEU A 321 11.24 2.01 -11.86
CA LEU A 321 12.56 1.74 -11.29
C LEU A 321 13.58 1.16 -12.27
N LYS A 322 13.19 0.76 -13.48
CA LYS A 322 14.08 0.09 -14.45
C LYS A 322 15.30 0.91 -14.88
N GLU A 323 15.20 2.25 -14.78
CA GLU A 323 16.26 3.18 -15.15
C GLU A 323 17.33 3.34 -14.07
N TYR A 324 17.13 2.74 -12.90
CA TYR A 324 18.10 2.77 -11.81
C TYR A 324 19.03 1.55 -11.89
N ASP A 325 20.32 1.78 -12.08
CA ASP A 325 21.32 0.71 -12.25
C ASP A 325 21.46 -0.18 -11.02
N PHE A 326 21.19 0.36 -9.83
CA PHE A 326 21.29 -0.34 -8.56
C PHE A 326 20.05 -1.18 -8.21
N ILE A 327 19.03 -1.21 -9.08
CA ILE A 327 17.85 -2.08 -8.93
C ILE A 327 17.67 -2.89 -10.20
N LYS A 328 17.59 -4.21 -10.08
CA LYS A 328 17.35 -5.11 -11.20
C LYS A 328 16.24 -6.09 -10.88
N LEU A 329 15.45 -6.40 -11.90
CA LEU A 329 14.50 -7.52 -11.87
C LEU A 329 15.21 -8.75 -12.43
N ALA A 330 15.08 -9.88 -11.75
CA ALA A 330 15.72 -11.14 -12.14
C ALA A 330 14.71 -12.30 -12.23
N THR A 331 15.10 -13.30 -13.01
CA THR A 331 14.58 -14.67 -12.96
C THR A 331 15.61 -15.54 -12.23
N PRO A 332 15.27 -16.78 -11.81
CA PRO A 332 16.26 -17.68 -11.25
C PRO A 332 17.45 -17.94 -12.18
N ASP A 333 17.24 -17.97 -13.50
CA ASP A 333 18.26 -18.31 -14.49
C ASP A 333 19.30 -17.18 -14.66
N ASP A 334 18.88 -15.92 -14.60
CA ASP A 334 19.76 -14.75 -14.78
C ASP A 334 20.14 -14.06 -13.45
N PHE A 335 19.71 -14.60 -12.31
CA PHE A 335 20.00 -14.03 -11.00
C PHE A 335 21.50 -13.79 -10.74
N PRO A 336 22.43 -14.73 -11.04
CA PRO A 336 23.85 -14.49 -10.82
C PRO A 336 24.39 -13.28 -11.60
N ASP A 337 23.96 -13.10 -12.86
CA ASP A 337 24.37 -11.98 -13.71
C ASP A 337 23.81 -10.64 -13.20
N MET A 338 22.52 -10.63 -12.80
CA MET A 338 21.88 -9.45 -12.20
C MET A 338 22.52 -9.07 -10.87
N LEU A 339 22.90 -10.06 -10.06
CA LEU A 339 23.62 -9.84 -8.81
C LEU A 339 24.96 -9.14 -9.05
N GLN A 340 25.76 -9.64 -9.99
CA GLN A 340 27.05 -9.03 -10.35
C GLN A 340 26.87 -7.61 -10.92
N SER A 341 25.88 -7.41 -11.78
CA SER A 341 25.54 -6.09 -12.33
C SER A 341 25.25 -5.07 -11.21
N VAL A 342 24.40 -5.42 -10.26
CA VAL A 342 24.02 -4.55 -9.14
C VAL A 342 25.21 -4.29 -8.21
N LEU A 343 26.03 -5.30 -7.94
CA LEU A 343 27.24 -5.14 -7.11
C LEU A 343 28.27 -4.20 -7.76
N SER A 344 28.35 -4.21 -9.09
CA SER A 344 29.26 -3.33 -9.85
C SER A 344 28.77 -1.87 -9.91
N SER A 345 27.47 -1.64 -9.80
CA SER A 345 26.85 -0.30 -9.85
C SER A 345 26.86 0.44 -8.51
N ARG A 346 27.52 -0.11 -7.47
CA ARG A 346 27.56 0.47 -6.12
C ARG A 346 27.99 1.95 -6.15
N GLY A 347 27.08 2.85 -5.76
CA GLY A 347 27.36 4.28 -5.62
C GLY A 347 27.11 5.14 -6.86
N SER A 348 26.69 4.56 -8.00
CA SER A 348 26.56 5.27 -9.26
C SER A 348 25.30 6.13 -9.39
N THR A 349 24.19 5.76 -8.76
CA THR A 349 22.92 6.50 -8.88
C THR A 349 22.16 6.53 -7.56
N ARG A 350 21.73 7.73 -7.15
CA ARG A 350 20.83 7.90 -6.01
C ARG A 350 19.38 7.94 -6.52
N TYR A 351 18.48 7.33 -5.77
CA TYR A 351 17.06 7.48 -6.01
C TYR A 351 16.64 8.95 -5.83
N ASP A 352 15.99 9.50 -6.85
CA ASP A 352 15.38 10.82 -6.81
C ASP A 352 13.96 10.77 -7.41
N TYR A 353 12.98 10.97 -6.55
CA TYR A 353 11.57 10.95 -6.92
C TYR A 353 11.21 11.98 -7.99
N GLY A 354 11.76 13.20 -7.88
CA GLY A 354 11.49 14.29 -8.84
C GLY A 354 11.94 13.92 -10.25
N SER A 355 13.18 13.45 -10.38
CA SER A 355 13.73 13.02 -11.67
C SER A 355 12.98 11.79 -12.24
N MET A 356 12.54 10.88 -11.37
CA MET A 356 11.73 9.71 -11.79
C MET A 356 10.39 10.16 -12.39
N MET A 357 9.68 11.07 -11.73
CA MET A 357 8.39 11.58 -12.21
C MET A 357 8.52 12.36 -13.51
N GLN A 358 9.58 13.16 -13.68
CA GLN A 358 9.84 13.86 -14.94
C GLN A 358 10.08 12.91 -16.11
N ARG A 359 10.84 11.84 -15.88
CA ARG A 359 11.04 10.80 -16.92
C ARG A 359 9.73 10.10 -17.30
N ALA A 360 8.92 9.76 -16.30
CA ALA A 360 7.64 9.10 -16.54
C ALA A 360 6.62 9.96 -17.28
N ALA A 361 6.68 11.29 -17.14
CA ALA A 361 5.82 12.22 -17.87
C ALA A 361 6.23 12.38 -19.35
N ASN A 362 7.49 12.05 -19.69
CA ASN A 362 8.03 12.15 -21.05
C ASN A 362 7.91 10.83 -21.87
N ASN A 363 7.49 9.74 -21.26
CA ASN A 363 7.24 8.43 -21.86
C ASN A 363 5.72 8.11 -21.90
#